data_4c82a280554679c358ee46fcfa411e55
#
_entry.id   4c82a280554679c358ee46fcfa411e55
#
_cell.length_a   1.000
_cell.length_b   1.000
_cell.length_c   1.000
_cell.angle_alpha   90.00
_cell.angle_beta   90.00
_cell.angle_gamma   90.00
#
_symmetry.space_group_name_H-M   'P 1'
#
loop_
_entity.id
_entity.type
_entity.pdbx_description
1 polymer ?
#
loop_
_entity_poly.entity_id
_entity_poly.type
_entity_poly.pdbx_seq_one_letter_code
_entity_poly.pdbx_strand_id
1 'polypeptide(L)'
;MPTHSSSRPRLLRGLTAATALATLAGGLAACGGDSDAATGTGDAASGSVTIGRLSNGAATEITLKVSEVKSISAELPADVKKSGKLVIGHGVLPSGSAPLEFIGEDQKTLTGSEADIGRLVAAVLGLEPVSRNFTWDNLFVGIDSGKVDVGFSNITDTEERKRKYEFASYRQDNLAFEVLKSNPWKFDGNYENLAGRTVEVGSGTNQERILLEWQKKLKGEGKKLTIKHYPDNNAVHLALSSGEIDAHFGPNPTISYHITQTAKSPKPTANAGTFSGAGDSLQGLIAATAKKGSGLAEPVADAINYLIQNGQYAKWLAAWHLSNEAVTKAEVNPPGLPLDNG
;
A
#
# COMPACT_ATOMS: atom_id res chain seq x y z
N MET A 1 -39.48 54.65 -19.83
CA MET A 1 -40.46 54.89 -20.90
C MET A 1 -39.93 54.38 -22.20
N PRO A 2 -40.70 53.75 -23.07
CA PRO A 2 -41.76 52.74 -22.89
C PRO A 2 -41.38 51.37 -23.51
N THR A 3 -41.82 50.26 -23.01
CA THR A 3 -43.11 49.56 -23.22
C THR A 3 -43.34 48.91 -24.58
N HIS A 4 -43.81 47.70 -24.47
CA HIS A 4 -44.72 46.91 -25.29
C HIS A 4 -44.08 45.66 -25.89
N SER A 5 -44.52 44.51 -25.48
CA SER A 5 -45.81 43.83 -25.44
C SER A 5 -45.99 42.85 -26.57
N SER A 6 -46.30 41.63 -26.14
CA SER A 6 -47.28 40.65 -26.64
C SER A 6 -47.01 40.05 -28.03
N SER A 7 -47.26 38.81 -28.31
CA SER A 7 -48.44 37.99 -28.05
C SER A 7 -48.25 36.56 -28.57
N ARG A 8 -48.89 35.61 -27.91
CA ARG A 8 -49.24 34.25 -28.43
C ARG A 8 -50.36 34.35 -29.46
N PRO A 9 -50.67 33.36 -30.30
CA PRO A 9 -51.50 32.21 -29.92
C PRO A 9 -51.16 30.86 -30.63
N ARG A 10 -51.39 29.74 -30.02
CA ARG A 10 -52.54 28.79 -30.03
C ARG A 10 -52.95 28.12 -31.33
N LEU A 11 -53.09 26.80 -31.24
CA LEU A 11 -54.11 25.85 -31.73
C LEU A 11 -53.51 24.75 -32.64
N LEU A 12 -53.86 23.50 -32.60
CA LEU A 12 -54.74 22.52 -31.94
C LEU A 12 -54.77 21.26 -32.81
N ARG A 13 -54.98 20.10 -32.21
CA ARG A 13 -55.54 18.84 -32.74
C ARG A 13 -54.63 17.93 -33.61
N GLY A 14 -54.65 16.67 -33.48
CA GLY A 14 -55.40 15.71 -32.67
C GLY A 14 -55.05 14.28 -33.04
N LEU A 15 -55.41 13.40 -32.12
CA LEU A 15 -55.96 12.04 -32.22
C LEU A 15 -55.20 11.04 -33.10
N THR A 16 -54.97 9.79 -32.73
CA THR A 16 -55.61 8.75 -31.92
C THR A 16 -54.68 7.55 -31.80
N ALA A 17 -54.66 6.98 -30.63
CA ALA A 17 -54.85 5.61 -30.20
C ALA A 17 -54.12 4.43 -30.87
N ALA A 18 -53.40 3.64 -30.06
CA ALA A 18 -53.76 2.26 -29.77
C ALA A 18 -52.86 1.64 -28.69
N THR A 19 -53.52 1.06 -27.81
CA THR A 19 -53.19 0.23 -26.61
C THR A 19 -52.25 -0.91 -26.88
N ALA A 20 -51.27 -1.14 -25.94
CA ALA A 20 -50.95 -2.50 -25.49
C ALA A 20 -50.37 -2.41 -24.06
N LEU A 21 -51.12 -2.96 -23.10
CA LEU A 21 -50.70 -3.24 -21.73
C LEU A 21 -49.63 -4.35 -21.75
N ALA A 22 -48.51 -4.10 -21.04
CA ALA A 22 -47.72 -5.16 -20.43
C ALA A 22 -47.21 -4.65 -19.09
N THR A 23 -47.86 -5.14 -18.05
CA THR A 23 -47.44 -4.98 -16.63
C THR A 23 -46.19 -5.81 -16.37
N LEU A 24 -45.10 -5.16 -15.96
CA LEU A 24 -44.05 -5.81 -15.20
C LEU A 24 -43.71 -4.94 -14.00
N ALA A 25 -44.11 -5.46 -12.84
CA ALA A 25 -43.65 -4.97 -11.55
C ALA A 25 -42.16 -5.26 -11.41
N GLY A 26 -41.33 -4.22 -11.33
CA GLY A 26 -39.93 -4.32 -11.00
C GLY A 26 -39.63 -3.39 -9.84
N GLY A 27 -39.36 -3.97 -8.67
CA GLY A 27 -39.08 -3.27 -7.43
C GLY A 27 -37.87 -2.32 -7.54
N LEU A 28 -38.03 -1.12 -7.03
CA LEU A 28 -36.94 -0.23 -6.70
C LEU A 28 -36.17 -0.80 -5.50
N ALA A 29 -35.04 -1.44 -5.77
CA ALA A 29 -34.01 -1.67 -4.77
C ALA A 29 -32.96 -0.56 -4.97
N ALA A 30 -33.05 0.49 -4.16
CA ALA A 30 -31.94 1.43 -3.98
C ALA A 30 -30.85 0.73 -3.19
N CYS A 31 -29.87 0.16 -3.88
CA CYS A 31 -28.60 -0.23 -3.27
C CYS A 31 -27.58 0.88 -3.52
N GLY A 32 -27.16 1.53 -2.43
CA GLY A 32 -25.96 2.34 -2.43
C GLY A 32 -24.78 1.44 -2.82
N GLY A 33 -24.21 1.68 -4.00
CA GLY A 33 -23.06 0.93 -4.48
C GLY A 33 -21.79 1.48 -3.88
N ASP A 34 -21.21 0.76 -2.93
CA ASP A 34 -19.78 0.75 -2.71
C ASP A 34 -19.15 0.17 -3.98
N SER A 35 -18.40 0.98 -4.69
CA SER A 35 -17.65 0.53 -5.88
C SER A 35 -16.40 -0.23 -5.46
N ASP A 36 -16.59 -1.47 -4.98
CA ASP A 36 -15.53 -2.46 -4.82
C ASP A 36 -15.13 -2.97 -6.22
N ALA A 37 -14.17 -2.31 -6.85
CA ALA A 37 -13.54 -2.83 -8.06
C ALA A 37 -12.59 -3.97 -7.67
N ALA A 38 -13.13 -5.20 -7.64
CA ALA A 38 -12.32 -6.41 -7.54
C ALA A 38 -11.64 -6.67 -8.89
N THR A 39 -10.35 -6.40 -9.02
CA THR A 39 -9.56 -6.77 -10.20
C THR A 39 -8.96 -8.15 -9.99
N GLY A 40 -9.69 -9.20 -10.37
CA GLY A 40 -9.16 -10.56 -10.46
C GLY A 40 -8.27 -10.66 -11.71
N THR A 41 -6.97 -10.82 -11.56
CA THR A 41 -6.07 -11.21 -12.65
C THR A 41 -5.95 -12.72 -12.65
N GLY A 42 -6.47 -13.39 -13.69
CA GLY A 42 -6.58 -14.86 -13.82
C GLY A 42 -5.26 -15.65 -13.96
N ASP A 43 -4.15 -15.16 -13.41
CA ASP A 43 -2.82 -15.75 -13.57
C ASP A 43 -2.56 -17.01 -12.70
N ALA A 44 -3.24 -17.18 -11.57
CA ALA A 44 -2.96 -18.29 -10.64
C ALA A 44 -3.35 -19.68 -11.18
N ALA A 45 -4.34 -19.78 -12.08
CA ALA A 45 -4.77 -21.04 -12.69
C ALA A 45 -3.79 -21.58 -13.75
N SER A 46 -2.84 -20.77 -14.22
CA SER A 46 -1.90 -21.12 -15.29
C SER A 46 -0.59 -21.75 -14.82
N GLY A 47 -0.36 -21.86 -13.49
CA GLY A 47 0.93 -22.30 -12.93
C GLY A 47 2.05 -21.30 -13.16
N SER A 48 1.72 -20.03 -13.40
CA SER A 48 2.68 -18.92 -13.57
C SER A 48 2.11 -17.60 -13.09
N VAL A 49 2.98 -16.71 -12.61
CA VAL A 49 2.64 -15.34 -12.20
C VAL A 49 3.54 -14.37 -12.94
N THR A 50 2.96 -13.42 -13.66
CA THR A 50 3.71 -12.33 -14.27
C THR A 50 3.76 -11.17 -13.30
N ILE A 51 4.97 -10.74 -12.93
CA ILE A 51 5.25 -9.64 -12.01
C ILE A 51 5.82 -8.44 -12.77
N GLY A 52 5.73 -7.25 -12.21
CA GLY A 52 6.20 -6.01 -12.83
C GLY A 52 5.31 -5.49 -13.95
N ARG A 53 4.12 -6.07 -14.17
CA ARG A 53 3.18 -5.64 -15.22
C ARG A 53 2.66 -4.24 -14.95
N LEU A 54 2.48 -3.47 -16.04
CA LEU A 54 1.86 -2.14 -16.00
C LEU A 54 2.58 -1.17 -15.06
N SER A 55 3.86 -1.43 -14.79
CA SER A 55 4.65 -0.70 -13.79
C SER A 55 5.11 0.69 -14.23
N ASN A 56 4.84 1.09 -15.49
CA ASN A 56 5.33 2.36 -16.06
C ASN A 56 6.83 2.58 -15.86
N GLY A 57 7.61 1.50 -16.01
CA GLY A 57 9.07 1.53 -15.86
C GLY A 57 9.58 1.45 -14.41
N ALA A 58 8.70 1.28 -13.43
CA ALA A 58 9.11 1.07 -12.02
C ALA A 58 9.67 -0.33 -11.76
N ALA A 59 9.42 -1.28 -12.66
CA ALA A 59 9.90 -2.66 -12.57
C ALA A 59 10.27 -3.24 -13.93
N THR A 60 11.01 -4.35 -13.90
CA THR A 60 11.20 -5.23 -15.05
C THR A 60 10.11 -6.30 -15.06
N GLU A 61 9.34 -6.39 -16.15
CA GLU A 61 8.31 -7.44 -16.28
C GLU A 61 8.96 -8.80 -16.50
N ILE A 62 8.62 -9.78 -15.66
CA ILE A 62 9.05 -11.18 -15.80
C ILE A 62 7.92 -12.13 -15.42
N THR A 63 7.93 -13.33 -15.99
CA THR A 63 6.98 -14.39 -15.64
C THR A 63 7.68 -15.49 -14.84
N LEU A 64 7.16 -15.80 -13.67
CA LEU A 64 7.65 -16.84 -12.77
C LEU A 64 6.71 -18.05 -12.81
N LYS A 65 7.28 -19.25 -12.91
CA LYS A 65 6.50 -20.50 -12.76
C LYS A 65 6.30 -20.76 -11.28
N VAL A 66 5.05 -20.66 -10.82
CA VAL A 66 4.66 -20.87 -9.42
C VAL A 66 3.45 -21.79 -9.42
N SER A 67 3.50 -22.85 -8.66
CA SER A 67 2.40 -23.82 -8.53
C SER A 67 2.07 -24.03 -7.07
N GLU A 68 0.85 -24.48 -6.81
CA GLU A 68 0.42 -24.86 -5.48
C GLU A 68 1.38 -25.88 -4.84
N VAL A 69 1.71 -25.63 -3.58
CA VAL A 69 2.45 -26.54 -2.71
C VAL A 69 1.47 -27.20 -1.74
N LYS A 70 1.08 -28.43 -2.04
CA LYS A 70 0.03 -29.17 -1.31
C LYS A 70 0.25 -29.28 0.19
N SER A 71 1.50 -29.42 0.65
CA SER A 71 1.82 -29.46 2.08
C SER A 71 1.48 -28.15 2.78
N ILE A 72 1.75 -26.99 2.13
CA ILE A 72 1.47 -25.67 2.68
C ILE A 72 -0.03 -25.36 2.57
N SER A 73 -0.65 -25.59 1.41
CA SER A 73 -2.09 -25.35 1.23
C SER A 73 -2.97 -26.23 2.14
N ALA A 74 -2.43 -27.36 2.62
CA ALA A 74 -3.11 -28.21 3.60
C ALA A 74 -3.28 -27.53 4.98
N GLU A 75 -2.47 -26.52 5.32
CA GLU A 75 -2.49 -25.80 6.58
C GLU A 75 -3.47 -24.63 6.62
N LEU A 76 -4.00 -24.24 5.45
CA LEU A 76 -4.97 -23.13 5.35
C LEU A 76 -6.22 -23.37 6.20
N PRO A 77 -6.80 -22.32 6.78
CA PRO A 77 -8.11 -22.38 7.43
C PRO A 77 -9.20 -22.93 6.50
N ALA A 78 -10.16 -23.65 7.06
CA ALA A 78 -11.16 -24.37 6.30
C ALA A 78 -12.06 -23.46 5.45
N ASP A 79 -12.38 -22.26 5.94
CA ASP A 79 -13.16 -21.23 5.25
C ASP A 79 -12.39 -20.65 4.04
N VAL A 80 -11.10 -20.37 4.19
CA VAL A 80 -10.23 -19.89 3.11
C VAL A 80 -10.08 -20.97 2.04
N LYS A 81 -9.82 -22.24 2.43
CA LYS A 81 -9.81 -23.38 1.49
C LYS A 81 -11.11 -23.50 0.72
N LYS A 82 -12.24 -23.39 1.43
CA LYS A 82 -13.57 -23.51 0.82
C LYS A 82 -13.86 -22.37 -0.16
N SER A 83 -13.38 -21.17 0.13
CA SER A 83 -13.55 -20.01 -0.76
C SER A 83 -12.77 -20.16 -2.07
N GLY A 84 -11.61 -20.86 -2.03
CA GLY A 84 -10.64 -20.94 -3.12
C GLY A 84 -9.97 -19.62 -3.44
N LYS A 85 -10.10 -18.59 -2.58
CA LYS A 85 -9.62 -17.23 -2.78
C LYS A 85 -8.76 -16.76 -1.63
N LEU A 86 -7.78 -15.91 -1.94
CA LEU A 86 -7.06 -15.10 -0.98
C LEU A 86 -7.42 -13.63 -1.23
N VAL A 87 -8.20 -13.04 -0.35
CA VAL A 87 -8.58 -11.62 -0.44
C VAL A 87 -7.47 -10.77 0.15
N ILE A 88 -6.76 -10.03 -0.71
CA ILE A 88 -5.57 -9.26 -0.38
C ILE A 88 -5.94 -7.78 -0.30
N GLY A 89 -5.64 -7.15 0.84
CA GLY A 89 -5.85 -5.72 1.06
C GLY A 89 -4.61 -4.90 0.75
N HIS A 90 -4.82 -3.73 0.12
CA HIS A 90 -3.79 -2.76 -0.22
C HIS A 90 -4.21 -1.35 0.19
N GLY A 91 -3.32 -0.59 0.83
CA GLY A 91 -3.54 0.80 1.26
C GLY A 91 -3.18 1.82 0.18
N VAL A 92 -3.65 1.60 -1.05
CA VAL A 92 -3.24 2.33 -2.25
C VAL A 92 -3.96 3.66 -2.46
N LEU A 93 -5.10 3.87 -1.81
CA LEU A 93 -5.89 5.09 -2.01
C LEU A 93 -5.41 6.25 -1.13
N PRO A 94 -5.45 7.51 -1.63
CA PRO A 94 -5.98 7.90 -2.95
C PRO A 94 -4.98 7.82 -4.11
N SER A 95 -3.67 7.74 -3.88
CA SER A 95 -2.67 7.92 -4.96
C SER A 95 -1.65 6.79 -5.10
N GLY A 96 -1.58 5.87 -4.13
CA GLY A 96 -0.55 4.83 -4.10
C GLY A 96 0.86 5.33 -3.80
N SER A 97 1.82 4.39 -3.81
CA SER A 97 3.23 4.60 -3.48
C SER A 97 4.12 3.71 -4.36
N ALA A 98 4.44 4.19 -5.58
CA ALA A 98 5.36 3.45 -6.44
C ALA A 98 6.77 3.37 -5.81
N PRO A 99 7.47 2.25 -5.93
CA PRO A 99 7.18 1.01 -6.66
C PRO A 99 6.41 -0.03 -5.82
N LEU A 100 5.96 0.32 -4.61
CA LEU A 100 5.36 -0.62 -3.65
C LEU A 100 3.95 -1.04 -4.08
N GLU A 101 3.03 -0.08 -4.19
CA GLU A 101 1.64 -0.33 -4.60
C GLU A 101 1.05 0.93 -5.25
N PHE A 102 0.51 0.81 -6.45
CA PHE A 102 -0.07 1.93 -7.20
C PHE A 102 -0.97 1.43 -8.33
N ILE A 103 -1.76 2.33 -8.91
CA ILE A 103 -2.56 2.01 -10.08
C ILE A 103 -1.66 2.10 -11.32
N GLY A 104 -1.64 1.05 -12.11
CA GLY A 104 -0.79 0.90 -13.27
C GLY A 104 -1.09 1.88 -14.41
N GLU A 105 -0.30 1.79 -15.49
CA GLU A 105 -0.41 2.70 -16.65
C GLU A 105 -1.76 2.63 -17.36
N ASP A 106 -2.53 1.54 -17.20
CA ASP A 106 -3.90 1.39 -17.70
C ASP A 106 -4.95 2.16 -16.87
N GLN A 107 -4.54 2.82 -15.79
CA GLN A 107 -5.37 3.58 -14.85
C GLN A 107 -6.47 2.75 -14.16
N LYS A 108 -6.30 1.45 -14.07
CA LYS A 108 -7.30 0.52 -13.51
C LYS A 108 -6.68 -0.56 -12.64
N THR A 109 -5.63 -1.20 -13.14
CA THR A 109 -5.05 -2.38 -12.50
C THR A 109 -4.10 -1.98 -11.39
N LEU A 110 -4.28 -2.56 -10.21
CA LEU A 110 -3.31 -2.45 -9.14
C LEU A 110 -2.03 -3.19 -9.54
N THR A 111 -0.90 -2.52 -9.39
CA THR A 111 0.45 -3.06 -9.58
C THR A 111 1.35 -2.63 -8.44
N GLY A 112 2.57 -3.16 -8.41
CA GLY A 112 3.54 -2.85 -7.37
C GLY A 112 4.12 -4.12 -6.74
N SER A 113 5.23 -3.96 -6.04
CA SER A 113 5.90 -5.08 -5.37
C SER A 113 4.98 -5.79 -4.37
N GLU A 114 4.15 -5.03 -3.65
CA GLU A 114 3.22 -5.55 -2.66
C GLU A 114 2.10 -6.39 -3.29
N ALA A 115 1.54 -5.92 -4.42
CA ALA A 115 0.56 -6.69 -5.18
C ALA A 115 1.15 -7.98 -5.73
N ASP A 116 2.39 -7.93 -6.20
CA ASP A 116 3.06 -9.06 -6.83
C ASP A 116 3.44 -10.14 -5.82
N ILE A 117 3.99 -9.79 -4.65
CA ILE A 117 4.28 -10.80 -3.62
C ILE A 117 3.00 -11.46 -3.11
N GLY A 118 1.91 -10.70 -2.96
CA GLY A 118 0.60 -11.26 -2.59
C GLY A 118 0.10 -12.29 -3.62
N ARG A 119 0.26 -12.01 -4.93
CA ARG A 119 -0.10 -12.96 -6.01
C ARG A 119 0.79 -14.20 -6.03
N LEU A 120 2.10 -14.05 -5.77
CA LEU A 120 3.02 -15.17 -5.67
C LEU A 120 2.67 -16.08 -4.49
N VAL A 121 2.37 -15.50 -3.33
CA VAL A 121 1.92 -16.25 -2.13
C VAL A 121 0.61 -16.98 -2.42
N ALA A 122 -0.38 -16.30 -3.02
CA ALA A 122 -1.65 -16.94 -3.39
C ALA A 122 -1.45 -18.14 -4.33
N ALA A 123 -0.53 -18.04 -5.30
CA ALA A 123 -0.21 -19.15 -6.21
C ALA A 123 0.40 -20.36 -5.49
N VAL A 124 1.32 -20.13 -4.52
CA VAL A 124 1.88 -21.20 -3.68
C VAL A 124 0.81 -21.87 -2.82
N LEU A 125 -0.14 -21.07 -2.32
CA LEU A 125 -1.27 -21.57 -1.52
C LEU A 125 -2.39 -22.22 -2.37
N GLY A 126 -2.30 -22.15 -3.71
CA GLY A 126 -3.32 -22.70 -4.60
C GLY A 126 -4.63 -21.91 -4.59
N LEU A 127 -4.58 -20.63 -4.24
CA LEU A 127 -5.74 -19.73 -4.13
C LEU A 127 -5.77 -18.70 -5.26
N GLU A 128 -6.98 -18.31 -5.68
CA GLU A 128 -7.18 -17.16 -6.57
C GLU A 128 -6.91 -15.85 -5.81
N PRO A 129 -5.96 -15.00 -6.24
CA PRO A 129 -5.73 -13.70 -5.59
C PRO A 129 -6.85 -12.73 -5.95
N VAL A 130 -7.43 -12.09 -4.93
CA VAL A 130 -8.45 -11.05 -5.09
C VAL A 130 -7.98 -9.78 -4.38
N SER A 131 -7.49 -8.80 -5.13
CA SER A 131 -7.02 -7.53 -4.57
C SER A 131 -8.18 -6.59 -4.23
N ARG A 132 -8.08 -5.91 -3.09
CA ARG A 132 -8.99 -4.84 -2.66
C ARG A 132 -8.21 -3.61 -2.23
N ASN A 133 -8.64 -2.44 -2.73
CA ASN A 133 -7.98 -1.18 -2.50
C ASN A 133 -8.67 -0.39 -1.38
N PHE A 134 -7.88 0.12 -0.44
CA PHE A 134 -8.32 0.90 0.71
C PHE A 134 -7.48 2.17 0.84
N THR A 135 -7.93 3.11 1.67
CA THR A 135 -7.03 4.06 2.33
C THR A 135 -6.25 3.33 3.42
N TRP A 136 -5.11 3.87 3.84
CA TRP A 136 -4.26 3.26 4.88
C TRP A 136 -5.05 2.83 6.13
N ASP A 137 -5.85 3.73 6.70
CA ASP A 137 -6.63 3.44 7.91
C ASP A 137 -7.72 2.38 7.66
N ASN A 138 -8.41 2.43 6.50
CA ASN A 138 -9.48 1.50 6.17
C ASN A 138 -8.97 0.09 5.84
N LEU A 139 -7.70 -0.08 5.48
CA LEU A 139 -7.09 -1.40 5.29
C LEU A 139 -7.18 -2.22 6.58
N PHE A 140 -6.82 -1.64 7.71
CA PHE A 140 -6.88 -2.32 9.01
C PHE A 140 -8.34 -2.63 9.43
N VAL A 141 -9.27 -1.74 9.13
CA VAL A 141 -10.72 -2.01 9.31
C VAL A 141 -11.18 -3.17 8.43
N GLY A 142 -10.66 -3.26 7.21
CA GLY A 142 -10.91 -4.38 6.30
C GLY A 142 -10.43 -5.72 6.86
N ILE A 143 -9.22 -5.77 7.44
CA ILE A 143 -8.65 -6.97 8.08
C ILE A 143 -9.45 -7.32 9.35
N ASP A 144 -9.74 -6.34 10.21
CA ASP A 144 -10.50 -6.55 11.45
C ASP A 144 -11.90 -7.15 11.20
N SER A 145 -12.57 -6.67 10.15
CA SER A 145 -13.92 -7.11 9.79
C SER A 145 -13.98 -8.43 9.00
N GLY A 146 -12.82 -8.97 8.57
CA GLY A 146 -12.76 -10.15 7.70
C GLY A 146 -13.16 -9.89 6.24
N LYS A 147 -13.24 -8.63 5.81
CA LYS A 147 -13.36 -8.26 4.38
C LYS A 147 -12.08 -8.53 3.60
N VAL A 148 -10.97 -8.62 4.31
CA VAL A 148 -9.62 -8.91 3.82
C VAL A 148 -9.07 -10.05 4.65
N ASP A 149 -8.49 -11.04 3.98
CA ASP A 149 -7.82 -12.17 4.62
C ASP A 149 -6.42 -11.79 5.09
N VAL A 150 -5.69 -11.06 4.23
CA VAL A 150 -4.31 -10.64 4.48
C VAL A 150 -4.01 -9.32 3.81
N GLY A 151 -3.30 -8.42 4.50
CA GLY A 151 -2.77 -7.17 3.94
C GLY A 151 -1.35 -7.35 3.43
N PHE A 152 -1.09 -6.97 2.18
CA PHE A 152 0.24 -6.75 1.60
C PHE A 152 0.32 -5.29 1.17
N SER A 153 0.91 -4.44 2.00
CA SER A 153 0.85 -2.98 1.84
C SER A 153 1.96 -2.27 2.59
N ASN A 154 3.18 -2.77 2.49
CA ASN A 154 4.32 -2.21 3.20
C ASN A 154 4.05 -2.01 4.72
N ILE A 155 3.37 -2.98 5.34
CA ILE A 155 2.99 -2.90 6.74
C ILE A 155 4.14 -3.33 7.61
N THR A 156 4.64 -2.43 8.44
CA THR A 156 5.70 -2.73 9.43
C THR A 156 5.14 -3.58 10.56
N ASP A 157 5.87 -4.62 10.93
CA ASP A 157 5.63 -5.35 12.17
C ASP A 157 5.95 -4.45 13.38
N THR A 158 4.97 -4.28 14.26
CA THR A 158 5.13 -3.51 15.50
C THR A 158 4.48 -4.22 16.68
N GLU A 159 5.07 -4.08 17.89
CA GLU A 159 4.51 -4.68 19.11
C GLU A 159 3.09 -4.16 19.43
N GLU A 160 2.76 -2.94 19.00
CA GLU A 160 1.42 -2.39 19.13
C GLU A 160 0.42 -3.11 18.23
N ARG A 161 0.77 -3.30 16.95
CA ARG A 161 -0.09 -3.96 15.96
C ARG A 161 -0.30 -5.45 16.30
N LYS A 162 0.69 -6.13 16.89
CA LYS A 162 0.58 -7.53 17.34
C LYS A 162 -0.51 -7.79 18.39
N ARG A 163 -1.04 -6.75 19.00
CA ARG A 163 -2.21 -6.89 19.88
C ARG A 163 -3.45 -7.39 19.14
N LYS A 164 -3.56 -7.04 17.84
CA LYS A 164 -4.72 -7.33 16.99
C LYS A 164 -4.41 -8.20 15.78
N TYR A 165 -3.16 -8.20 15.32
CA TYR A 165 -2.75 -8.83 14.07
C TYR A 165 -1.63 -9.85 14.29
N GLU A 166 -1.45 -10.73 13.31
CA GLU A 166 -0.33 -11.64 13.16
C GLU A 166 0.39 -11.32 11.85
N PHE A 167 1.69 -11.50 11.85
CA PHE A 167 2.60 -11.05 10.81
C PHE A 167 3.40 -12.21 10.24
N ALA A 168 3.59 -12.23 8.92
CA ALA A 168 4.57 -13.05 8.23
C ALA A 168 5.54 -12.13 7.49
N SER A 169 6.79 -12.01 7.98
CA SER A 169 7.76 -11.07 7.43
C SER A 169 8.22 -11.46 6.02
N TYR A 170 8.47 -10.48 5.16
CA TYR A 170 8.95 -10.77 3.80
C TYR A 170 9.96 -9.75 3.25
N ARG A 171 10.25 -8.63 3.95
CA ARG A 171 11.21 -7.62 3.50
C ARG A 171 11.71 -6.80 4.68
N GLN A 172 12.93 -6.25 4.59
CA GLN A 172 13.39 -5.26 5.56
C GLN A 172 12.58 -3.97 5.41
N ASP A 173 12.28 -3.33 6.54
CA ASP A 173 11.66 -2.00 6.57
C ASP A 173 12.73 -0.94 6.76
N ASN A 174 13.15 -0.36 5.64
CA ASN A 174 14.06 0.77 5.61
C ASN A 174 13.27 2.05 5.33
N LEU A 175 13.43 3.03 6.20
CA LEU A 175 12.92 4.39 6.06
C LEU A 175 14.01 5.31 5.53
N ALA A 176 13.62 6.43 4.91
CA ALA A 176 14.58 7.44 4.45
C ALA A 176 14.00 8.84 4.62
N PHE A 177 14.91 9.81 4.69
CA PHE A 177 14.59 11.23 4.57
C PHE A 177 14.85 11.68 3.13
N GLU A 178 13.84 12.24 2.49
CA GLU A 178 13.94 12.89 1.19
C GLU A 178 14.00 14.40 1.36
N VAL A 179 14.93 15.05 0.69
CA VAL A 179 15.12 16.50 0.69
C VAL A 179 15.31 17.00 -0.75
N LEU A 180 15.16 18.29 -0.98
CA LEU A 180 15.67 18.88 -2.23
C LEU A 180 17.17 18.65 -2.33
N LYS A 181 17.67 18.32 -3.50
CA LYS A 181 19.12 18.10 -3.75
C LYS A 181 19.96 19.32 -3.40
N SER A 182 19.39 20.51 -3.47
CA SER A 182 20.03 21.77 -3.05
C SER A 182 20.11 21.94 -1.53
N ASN A 183 19.37 21.17 -0.75
CA ASN A 183 19.43 21.17 0.71
C ASN A 183 20.62 20.30 1.18
N PRO A 184 21.66 20.87 1.83
CA PRO A 184 22.84 20.11 2.23
C PRO A 184 22.62 19.25 3.48
N TRP A 185 21.47 19.34 4.14
CA TRP A 185 21.20 18.62 5.36
C TRP A 185 21.27 17.10 5.15
N LYS A 186 21.81 16.43 6.16
CA LYS A 186 21.85 14.98 6.27
C LYS A 186 21.38 14.54 7.64
N PHE A 187 20.63 13.46 7.66
CA PHE A 187 20.28 12.73 8.87
C PHE A 187 21.38 11.70 9.15
N ASP A 188 21.97 11.74 10.32
CA ASP A 188 23.11 10.90 10.74
C ASP A 188 22.72 9.79 11.72
N GLY A 189 21.41 9.55 11.93
CA GLY A 189 20.88 8.62 12.93
C GLY A 189 20.51 9.30 14.25
N ASN A 190 20.98 10.51 14.51
CA ASN A 190 20.66 11.23 15.74
C ASN A 190 19.44 12.14 15.57
N TYR A 191 18.39 11.91 16.39
CA TYR A 191 17.17 12.72 16.36
C TYR A 191 17.40 14.22 16.64
N GLU A 192 18.46 14.59 17.37
CA GLU A 192 18.78 16.00 17.62
C GLU A 192 19.03 16.80 16.35
N ASN A 193 19.46 16.14 15.29
CA ASN A 193 19.69 16.71 13.96
C ASN A 193 18.39 17.22 13.31
N LEU A 194 17.23 16.83 13.82
CA LEU A 194 15.91 17.29 13.38
C LEU A 194 15.48 18.61 14.03
N ALA A 195 16.24 19.14 14.99
CA ALA A 195 15.90 20.39 15.66
C ALA A 195 15.75 21.56 14.67
N GLY A 196 14.65 22.29 14.79
CA GLY A 196 14.32 23.45 13.94
C GLY A 196 13.69 23.08 12.58
N ARG A 197 13.54 21.81 12.23
CA ARG A 197 13.03 21.37 10.93
C ARG A 197 11.51 21.19 10.91
N THR A 198 10.98 21.27 9.69
CA THR A 198 9.61 20.89 9.34
C THR A 198 9.68 19.61 8.51
N VAL A 199 9.21 18.50 9.06
CA VAL A 199 9.26 17.18 8.44
C VAL A 199 7.84 16.68 8.19
N GLU A 200 7.61 16.18 7.00
CA GLU A 200 6.37 15.50 6.65
C GLU A 200 6.50 14.00 6.88
N VAL A 201 5.39 13.38 7.29
CA VAL A 201 5.25 11.93 7.47
C VAL A 201 3.81 11.50 7.29
N GLY A 202 3.59 10.29 6.75
CA GLY A 202 2.25 9.71 6.64
C GLY A 202 1.63 9.42 8.00
N SER A 203 0.37 9.82 8.19
CA SER A 203 -0.37 9.60 9.44
C SER A 203 -0.67 8.11 9.68
N GLY A 204 -0.66 7.68 10.95
CA GLY A 204 -0.97 6.29 11.37
C GLY A 204 0.15 5.29 11.09
N THR A 205 1.33 5.76 10.67
CA THR A 205 2.46 4.90 10.30
C THR A 205 3.44 4.68 11.47
N ASN A 206 4.30 3.65 11.36
CA ASN A 206 5.39 3.44 12.31
C ASN A 206 6.40 4.58 12.29
N GLN A 207 6.70 5.14 11.13
CA GLN A 207 7.60 6.29 11.00
C GLN A 207 7.02 7.55 11.65
N GLU A 208 5.72 7.78 11.61
CA GLU A 208 5.10 8.85 12.37
C GLU A 208 5.32 8.66 13.87
N ARG A 209 5.12 7.46 14.37
CA ARG A 209 5.33 7.16 15.79
C ARG A 209 6.78 7.43 16.20
N ILE A 210 7.77 7.00 15.42
CA ILE A 210 9.18 7.31 15.64
C ILE A 210 9.41 8.83 15.69
N LEU A 211 8.86 9.55 14.71
CA LEU A 211 9.04 11.00 14.61
C LEU A 211 8.37 11.77 15.75
N LEU A 212 7.20 11.31 16.23
CA LEU A 212 6.52 11.87 17.40
C LEU A 212 7.31 11.67 18.70
N GLU A 213 7.97 10.52 18.87
CA GLU A 213 8.86 10.27 20.01
C GLU A 213 10.06 11.20 19.98
N TRP A 214 10.70 11.39 18.82
CA TRP A 214 11.80 12.33 18.64
C TRP A 214 11.35 13.79 18.90
N GLN A 215 10.15 14.17 18.44
CA GLN A 215 9.56 15.47 18.72
C GLN A 215 9.38 15.69 20.23
N LYS A 216 8.91 14.65 20.95
CA LYS A 216 8.75 14.72 22.41
C LYS A 216 10.09 14.89 23.11
N LYS A 217 11.14 14.18 22.71
CA LYS A 217 12.51 14.31 23.24
C LYS A 217 13.05 15.73 23.02
N LEU A 218 13.01 16.22 21.78
CA LEU A 218 13.45 17.57 21.41
C LEU A 218 12.70 18.66 22.19
N LYS A 219 11.38 18.49 22.37
CA LYS A 219 10.58 19.43 23.18
C LYS A 219 11.04 19.45 24.63
N GLY A 220 11.40 18.31 25.22
CA GLY A 220 11.97 18.20 26.55
C GLY A 220 13.30 18.96 26.70
N GLU A 221 14.05 19.12 25.61
CA GLU A 221 15.31 19.86 25.51
C GLU A 221 15.11 21.34 25.12
N GLY A 222 13.87 21.83 25.02
CA GLY A 222 13.56 23.17 24.57
C GLY A 222 13.75 23.42 23.06
N LYS A 223 13.94 22.35 22.29
CA LYS A 223 14.08 22.37 20.81
C LYS A 223 12.74 22.09 20.12
N LYS A 224 12.59 22.54 18.88
CA LYS A 224 11.35 22.38 18.12
C LYS A 224 11.58 21.46 16.91
N LEU A 225 10.69 20.48 16.70
CA LEU A 225 10.47 19.77 15.46
C LEU A 225 9.02 19.99 15.04
N THR A 226 8.77 20.40 13.79
CA THR A 226 7.42 20.57 13.26
C THR A 226 7.10 19.35 12.38
N ILE A 227 6.01 18.66 12.70
CA ILE A 227 5.52 17.53 11.90
C ILE A 227 4.33 18.01 11.10
N LYS A 228 4.28 17.64 9.81
CA LYS A 228 3.16 17.91 8.90
C LYS A 228 2.67 16.61 8.26
N HIS A 229 1.39 16.61 7.90
CA HIS A 229 0.73 15.52 7.19
C HIS A 229 0.04 16.08 5.96
N TYR A 230 0.05 15.33 4.85
CA TYR A 230 -0.64 15.68 3.62
C TYR A 230 -1.51 14.49 3.17
N PRO A 231 -2.56 14.75 2.38
CA PRO A 231 -3.53 13.72 2.02
C PRO A 231 -2.98 12.67 1.03
N ASP A 232 -1.93 13.00 0.30
CA ASP A 232 -1.34 12.11 -0.71
C ASP A 232 0.09 12.54 -1.09
N ASN A 233 0.79 11.64 -1.79
CA ASN A 233 2.19 11.84 -2.18
C ASN A 233 2.40 13.04 -3.13
N ASN A 234 1.41 13.40 -3.96
CA ASN A 234 1.54 14.56 -4.85
C ASN A 234 1.60 15.86 -4.03
N ALA A 235 0.77 15.96 -2.99
CA ALA A 235 0.79 17.10 -2.06
C ALA A 235 2.11 17.15 -1.28
N VAL A 236 2.66 16.00 -0.85
CA VAL A 236 3.98 15.91 -0.20
C VAL A 236 5.09 16.43 -1.13
N HIS A 237 5.14 15.95 -2.36
CA HIS A 237 6.16 16.37 -3.33
C HIS A 237 6.05 17.86 -3.69
N LEU A 238 4.83 18.39 -3.77
CA LEU A 238 4.61 19.83 -3.97
C LEU A 238 5.14 20.63 -2.77
N ALA A 239 4.82 20.22 -1.54
CA ALA A 239 5.27 20.88 -0.32
C ALA A 239 6.81 20.84 -0.20
N LEU A 240 7.44 19.70 -0.54
CA LEU A 240 8.89 19.58 -0.57
C LEU A 240 9.50 20.51 -1.66
N SER A 241 8.94 20.51 -2.86
CA SER A 241 9.44 21.31 -3.97
C SER A 241 9.26 22.83 -3.76
N SER A 242 8.23 23.24 -3.03
CA SER A 242 7.99 24.66 -2.66
C SER A 242 8.83 25.13 -1.47
N GLY A 243 9.42 24.20 -0.71
CA GLY A 243 10.14 24.51 0.54
C GLY A 243 9.21 24.73 1.74
N GLU A 244 7.95 24.29 1.65
CA GLU A 244 7.01 24.31 2.77
C GLU A 244 7.38 23.27 3.84
N ILE A 245 8.06 22.20 3.45
CA ILE A 245 8.71 21.21 4.32
C ILE A 245 10.20 21.12 3.99
N ASP A 246 11.02 20.85 5.00
CA ASP A 246 12.46 20.64 4.85
C ASP A 246 12.76 19.23 4.34
N ALA A 247 11.98 18.23 4.80
CA ALA A 247 12.14 16.83 4.45
C ALA A 247 10.81 16.07 4.48
N HIS A 248 10.73 15.01 3.69
CA HIS A 248 9.75 13.93 3.77
C HIS A 248 10.40 12.71 4.41
N PHE A 249 9.73 12.07 5.38
CA PHE A 249 10.19 10.85 6.05
C PHE A 249 9.25 9.69 5.73
N GLY A 250 9.71 8.74 4.94
CA GLY A 250 8.87 7.67 4.41
C GLY A 250 9.64 6.41 4.03
N PRO A 251 8.97 5.43 3.40
CA PRO A 251 9.60 4.19 2.95
C PRO A 251 10.74 4.45 1.95
N ASN A 252 11.90 3.89 2.22
CA ASN A 252 13.08 4.07 1.35
C ASN A 252 12.84 3.68 -0.12
N PRO A 253 12.11 2.60 -0.47
CA PRO A 253 11.80 2.28 -1.86
C PRO A 253 11.07 3.39 -2.60
N THR A 254 10.02 3.97 -1.99
CA THR A 254 9.23 5.05 -2.59
C THR A 254 10.06 6.30 -2.80
N ILE A 255 10.86 6.67 -1.80
CA ILE A 255 11.78 7.82 -1.87
C ILE A 255 12.84 7.59 -2.95
N SER A 256 13.47 6.42 -2.98
CA SER A 256 14.47 6.08 -3.98
C SER A 256 13.90 6.13 -5.40
N TYR A 257 12.67 5.64 -5.60
CA TYR A 257 11.98 5.75 -6.89
C TYR A 257 11.72 7.22 -7.25
N HIS A 258 11.17 8.03 -6.35
CA HIS A 258 10.89 9.45 -6.59
C HIS A 258 12.16 10.25 -6.92
N ILE A 259 13.27 9.97 -6.26
CA ILE A 259 14.58 10.57 -6.58
C ILE A 259 14.97 10.29 -8.04
N THR A 260 14.77 9.07 -8.55
CA THR A 260 15.04 8.75 -9.95
C THR A 260 14.13 9.52 -10.91
N GLN A 261 12.85 9.68 -10.56
CA GLN A 261 11.87 10.43 -11.36
C GLN A 261 12.20 11.93 -11.41
N THR A 262 12.69 12.49 -10.31
CA THR A 262 13.02 13.92 -10.21
C THR A 262 14.42 14.27 -10.69
N ALA A 263 15.28 13.29 -11.01
CA ALA A 263 16.71 13.49 -11.31
C ALA A 263 16.99 14.54 -12.40
N LYS A 264 16.09 14.67 -13.38
CA LYS A 264 16.17 15.65 -14.49
C LYS A 264 15.18 16.82 -14.36
N SER A 265 14.45 16.91 -13.24
CA SER A 265 13.51 18.01 -12.99
C SER A 265 14.26 19.30 -12.59
N PRO A 266 13.59 20.47 -12.67
CA PRO A 266 14.16 21.72 -12.16
C PRO A 266 14.47 21.71 -10.65
N LYS A 267 13.82 20.82 -9.89
CA LYS A 267 13.98 20.66 -8.43
C LYS A 267 14.20 19.18 -8.09
N PRO A 268 15.36 18.62 -8.41
CA PRO A 268 15.67 17.24 -8.10
C PRO A 268 15.76 17.04 -6.59
N THR A 269 15.40 15.84 -6.15
CA THR A 269 15.50 15.44 -4.74
C THR A 269 16.69 14.52 -4.48
N ALA A 270 16.99 14.26 -3.23
CA ALA A 270 18.08 13.40 -2.79
C ALA A 270 17.73 12.72 -1.45
N ASN A 271 18.31 11.55 -1.23
CA ASN A 271 18.28 10.87 0.05
C ASN A 271 19.22 11.61 1.04
N ALA A 272 18.66 11.99 2.18
CA ALA A 272 19.40 12.69 3.25
C ALA A 272 19.81 11.77 4.40
N GLY A 273 19.51 10.50 4.35
CA GLY A 273 19.84 9.50 5.35
C GLY A 273 18.73 8.48 5.51
N THR A 274 19.06 7.33 6.09
CA THR A 274 18.13 6.20 6.29
C THR A 274 17.99 5.87 7.76
N PHE A 275 16.91 5.16 8.11
CA PHE A 275 16.62 4.71 9.44
C PHE A 275 15.84 3.38 9.40
N SER A 276 15.93 2.57 10.45
CA SER A 276 15.14 1.34 10.54
C SER A 276 13.69 1.64 10.92
N GLY A 277 12.75 0.94 10.30
CA GLY A 277 11.32 1.02 10.64
C GLY A 277 10.96 0.51 12.04
N ALA A 278 11.90 -0.14 12.73
CA ALA A 278 11.75 -0.60 14.11
C ALA A 278 12.61 0.17 15.14
N GLY A 279 13.15 1.33 14.75
CA GLY A 279 13.95 2.17 15.65
C GLY A 279 15.46 1.84 15.66
N ASP A 280 16.19 2.38 16.63
CA ASP A 280 17.66 2.31 16.67
C ASP A 280 18.23 0.92 16.90
N SER A 281 17.52 0.07 17.64
CA SER A 281 18.07 -1.19 18.20
C SER A 281 17.69 -2.43 17.38
N LEU A 282 16.81 -2.31 16.42
CA LEU A 282 16.24 -3.45 15.69
C LEU A 282 16.06 -3.11 14.19
N GLN A 283 16.35 -4.09 13.34
CA GLN A 283 15.98 -4.00 11.93
C GLN A 283 14.46 -4.18 11.79
N GLY A 284 13.76 -3.17 11.29
CA GLY A 284 12.35 -3.26 10.98
C GLY A 284 12.06 -4.26 9.87
N LEU A 285 10.90 -4.88 9.94
CA LEU A 285 10.43 -5.83 8.94
C LEU A 285 9.06 -5.44 8.42
N ILE A 286 8.91 -5.54 7.11
CA ILE A 286 7.64 -5.48 6.41
C ILE A 286 7.04 -6.88 6.38
N ALA A 287 5.75 -6.97 6.68
CA ALA A 287 5.10 -8.26 6.86
C ALA A 287 3.68 -8.30 6.27
N ALA A 288 3.32 -9.44 5.71
CA ALA A 288 1.94 -9.80 5.43
C ALA A 288 1.18 -9.82 6.76
N THR A 289 0.05 -9.11 6.80
CA THR A 289 -0.68 -8.83 8.03
C THR A 289 -2.05 -9.49 7.99
N ALA A 290 -2.29 -10.43 8.88
CA ALA A 290 -3.57 -11.12 9.03
C ALA A 290 -4.21 -10.81 10.39
N LYS A 291 -5.52 -11.01 10.49
CA LYS A 291 -6.23 -10.88 11.77
C LYS A 291 -5.69 -11.92 12.75
N LYS A 292 -5.47 -11.52 14.00
CA LYS A 292 -4.98 -12.41 15.05
C LYS A 292 -5.93 -13.59 15.26
N GLY A 293 -5.35 -14.79 15.26
CA GLY A 293 -6.11 -16.04 15.40
C GLY A 293 -6.84 -16.49 14.14
N SER A 294 -6.57 -15.87 12.98
CA SER A 294 -7.13 -16.33 11.69
C SER A 294 -6.53 -17.63 11.19
N GLY A 295 -5.32 -18.00 11.68
CA GLY A 295 -4.57 -19.17 11.22
C GLY A 295 -3.89 -18.98 9.86
N LEU A 296 -3.76 -17.73 9.35
CA LEU A 296 -3.16 -17.44 8.05
C LEU A 296 -1.66 -17.13 8.14
N ALA A 297 -1.15 -16.66 9.27
CA ALA A 297 0.23 -16.18 9.36
C ALA A 297 1.25 -17.28 9.06
N GLU A 298 1.06 -18.51 9.59
CA GLU A 298 1.98 -19.64 9.34
C GLU A 298 1.96 -20.07 7.86
N PRO A 299 0.83 -20.43 7.21
CA PRO A 299 0.87 -20.85 5.82
C PRO A 299 1.35 -19.74 4.87
N VAL A 300 1.13 -18.45 5.20
CA VAL A 300 1.69 -17.34 4.44
C VAL A 300 3.21 -17.25 4.61
N ALA A 301 3.74 -17.41 5.83
CA ALA A 301 5.19 -17.44 6.08
C ALA A 301 5.85 -18.63 5.36
N ASP A 302 5.23 -19.80 5.38
CA ASP A 302 5.73 -20.99 4.69
C ASP A 302 5.71 -20.82 3.17
N ALA A 303 4.68 -20.16 2.62
CA ALA A 303 4.65 -19.83 1.21
C ALA A 303 5.79 -18.86 0.83
N ILE A 304 6.07 -17.85 1.65
CA ILE A 304 7.19 -16.92 1.42
C ILE A 304 8.54 -17.67 1.54
N ASN A 305 8.70 -18.54 2.55
CA ASN A 305 9.89 -19.35 2.72
C ASN A 305 10.12 -20.29 1.53
N TYR A 306 9.07 -20.89 0.98
CA TYR A 306 9.16 -21.67 -0.25
C TYR A 306 9.67 -20.82 -1.42
N LEU A 307 9.16 -19.59 -1.60
CA LEU A 307 9.62 -18.67 -2.65
C LEU A 307 11.08 -18.24 -2.45
N ILE A 308 11.53 -18.10 -1.20
CA ILE A 308 12.93 -17.82 -0.86
C ILE A 308 13.81 -19.00 -1.28
N GLN A 309 13.46 -20.21 -0.87
CA GLN A 309 14.26 -21.43 -1.09
C GLN A 309 14.43 -21.77 -2.58
N ASN A 310 13.40 -21.53 -3.40
CA ASN A 310 13.45 -21.81 -4.84
C ASN A 310 13.94 -20.65 -5.71
N GLY A 311 14.33 -19.51 -5.09
CA GLY A 311 14.89 -18.33 -5.75
C GLY A 311 13.88 -17.43 -6.46
N GLN A 312 12.57 -17.68 -6.38
CA GLN A 312 11.53 -16.84 -6.97
C GLN A 312 11.40 -15.52 -6.21
N TYR A 313 11.56 -15.54 -4.90
CA TYR A 313 11.61 -14.35 -4.05
C TYR A 313 12.73 -13.36 -4.47
N ALA A 314 13.94 -13.88 -4.70
CA ALA A 314 15.05 -13.04 -5.16
C ALA A 314 14.77 -12.41 -6.54
N LYS A 315 14.11 -13.15 -7.45
CA LYS A 315 13.69 -12.61 -8.75
C LYS A 315 12.61 -11.53 -8.62
N TRP A 316 11.65 -11.72 -7.69
CA TRP A 316 10.66 -10.70 -7.39
C TRP A 316 11.31 -9.41 -6.88
N LEU A 317 12.20 -9.48 -5.90
CA LEU A 317 12.92 -8.30 -5.40
C LEU A 317 13.76 -7.63 -6.50
N ALA A 318 14.48 -8.42 -7.30
CA ALA A 318 15.29 -7.88 -8.39
C ALA A 318 14.43 -7.17 -9.45
N ALA A 319 13.27 -7.72 -9.81
CA ALA A 319 12.35 -7.11 -10.76
C ALA A 319 11.87 -5.72 -10.30
N TRP A 320 11.69 -5.52 -9.00
CA TRP A 320 11.26 -4.27 -8.38
C TRP A 320 12.40 -3.39 -7.83
N HIS A 321 13.67 -3.75 -8.09
CA HIS A 321 14.86 -3.04 -7.60
C HIS A 321 14.96 -2.96 -6.07
N LEU A 322 14.45 -4.00 -5.36
CA LEU A 322 14.36 -4.08 -3.90
C LEU A 322 15.33 -5.11 -3.29
N SER A 323 16.33 -5.60 -4.03
CA SER A 323 17.25 -6.66 -3.58
C SER A 323 18.02 -6.31 -2.29
N ASN A 324 18.20 -5.02 -2.02
CA ASN A 324 18.84 -4.52 -0.80
C ASN A 324 17.96 -4.65 0.46
N GLU A 325 16.68 -4.99 0.33
CA GLU A 325 15.75 -5.19 1.44
C GLU A 325 15.39 -6.65 1.65
N ALA A 326 16.18 -7.56 1.05
CA ALA A 326 15.97 -9.00 1.18
C ALA A 326 16.08 -9.48 2.63
N VAL A 327 15.20 -10.43 2.99
CA VAL A 327 15.33 -11.25 4.20
C VAL A 327 15.77 -12.67 3.82
N THR A 328 16.43 -13.35 4.72
CA THR A 328 16.87 -14.74 4.50
C THR A 328 15.79 -15.76 4.83
N LYS A 329 14.78 -15.33 5.59
CA LYS A 329 13.69 -16.17 6.10
C LYS A 329 12.47 -15.30 6.41
N ALA A 330 11.29 -15.80 6.10
CA ALA A 330 10.03 -15.28 6.62
C ALA A 330 9.82 -15.83 8.04
N GLU A 331 9.47 -14.97 8.97
CA GLU A 331 9.19 -15.32 10.36
C GLU A 331 7.79 -14.88 10.75
N VAL A 332 7.14 -15.68 11.59
CA VAL A 332 5.83 -15.33 12.15
C VAL A 332 6.02 -14.51 13.42
N ASN A 333 5.43 -13.33 13.47
CA ASN A 333 5.50 -12.40 14.60
C ASN A 333 6.93 -12.13 15.11
N PRO A 334 7.93 -11.84 14.23
CA PRO A 334 9.27 -11.50 14.68
C PRO A 334 9.25 -10.25 15.55
N PRO A 335 10.30 -9.96 16.34
CA PRO A 335 10.38 -8.71 17.10
C PRO A 335 10.20 -7.49 16.20
N GLY A 336 9.25 -6.62 16.55
CA GLY A 336 8.92 -5.42 15.79
C GLY A 336 9.19 -4.13 16.53
N LEU A 337 8.76 -2.99 15.97
CA LEU A 337 8.93 -1.69 16.63
C LEU A 337 8.40 -1.75 18.07
N PRO A 338 9.26 -1.56 19.09
CA PRO A 338 8.87 -1.68 20.50
C PRO A 338 7.78 -0.69 20.90
N LEU A 339 7.05 -0.99 21.99
CA LEU A 339 6.06 -0.06 22.54
C LEU A 339 6.68 1.24 23.05
N ASP A 340 7.87 1.12 23.62
CA ASP A 340 8.68 2.25 24.10
C ASP A 340 10.03 2.20 23.37
N ASN A 341 10.34 3.20 22.60
CA ASN A 341 11.63 3.34 21.91
C ASN A 341 12.66 4.13 22.76
N GLY A 342 12.67 3.87 24.08
CA GLY A 342 13.72 4.36 24.99
C GLY A 342 13.83 5.86 25.15
#